data_4edbbc3beab77283f579892f6a9e876c
#
_entry.id   4edbbc3beab77283f579892f6a9e876c
#
_cell.length_a   1.000
_cell.length_b   1.000
_cell.length_c   1.000
_cell.angle_alpha   90.00
_cell.angle_beta   90.00
_cell.angle_gamma   90.00
#
_symmetry.space_group_name_H-M   'P 1'
#
loop_
_entity.id
_entity.type
_entity.pdbx_description
1 polymer ?
#
loop_
_entity_poly.entity_id
_entity_poly.type
_entity_poly.pdbx_seq_one_letter_code
_entity_poly.pdbx_strand_id
1 'polypeptide(L)'
;MSTQLNQIQKPPVTASGRSPGRVLYVGQSYYNTWYLSRALRELGWKADVLNIDPVEHDQMFYHGQDFRFRYKSKISALGHLIFYAKALQNYDIFHFTGTWNLRFVSDFDNSLGRILPERWDIKLLKKLGKKIVYTNVGCLDGVSQSSFASWLPESVCDVCSWRDVPSVCSNELNLAWGKLRNSLADYQVMWAGNRKDYNIDPRIHEAPQFYCLDPQVWSPDLLIPSNYLLPFPEDTIKIYHSVGNFESRTDATTNRNIKSTHIYIPTLERLKAEGHKVEMIFFNDVPNNKVRYYQAQADVVVDMLTFGWYGANVREAMMLGKPVICFLRPEWQDNIRREIPEYVDEMPIISATPHTVYEVLKDLVQNPEKRKEIGRRSREFALKWHSAEAGARKFDQIYSELLNNNH
;
A
#
# COMPACT_ATOMS: atom_id res chain seq x y z
N MET A 1 31.59 40.70 10.78
CA MET A 1 32.18 39.37 10.86
C MET A 1 31.67 38.71 12.14
N SER A 2 30.70 37.86 12.05
CA SER A 2 30.15 37.06 13.17
C SER A 2 29.96 35.67 12.69
N THR A 3 30.78 34.78 13.22
CA THR A 3 30.87 33.35 12.93
C THR A 3 29.70 32.65 13.67
N GLN A 4 28.66 32.28 12.96
CA GLN A 4 27.64 31.36 13.50
C GLN A 4 28.21 29.94 13.44
N LEU A 5 28.53 29.41 14.60
CA LEU A 5 28.85 28.02 14.84
C LEU A 5 27.60 27.17 14.59
N ASN A 6 27.71 26.27 13.61
CA ASN A 6 26.74 25.19 13.38
C ASN A 6 26.58 24.36 14.67
N GLN A 7 25.46 24.53 15.34
CA GLN A 7 25.03 23.58 16.34
C GLN A 7 24.62 22.27 15.63
N ILE A 8 25.48 21.27 15.77
CA ILE A 8 25.11 19.88 15.43
C ILE A 8 23.98 19.51 16.39
N GLN A 9 22.74 19.52 15.89
CA GLN A 9 21.59 19.00 16.63
C GLN A 9 21.86 17.52 16.93
N LYS A 10 21.85 17.18 18.23
CA LYS A 10 21.85 15.78 18.66
C LYS A 10 20.64 15.09 18.02
N PRO A 11 20.80 13.85 17.52
CA PRO A 11 19.67 13.10 16.98
C PRO A 11 18.57 12.99 18.04
N PRO A 12 17.29 13.06 17.64
CA PRO A 12 16.18 12.97 18.57
C PRO A 12 16.25 11.63 19.32
N VAL A 13 16.13 11.71 20.63
CA VAL A 13 16.02 10.51 21.49
C VAL A 13 14.71 9.83 21.16
N THR A 14 14.74 8.53 20.86
CA THR A 14 13.53 7.72 20.67
C THR A 14 12.63 7.84 21.91
N ALA A 15 11.32 7.66 21.75
CA ALA A 15 10.36 7.68 22.87
C ALA A 15 10.72 6.67 23.98
N SER A 16 11.56 5.66 23.68
CA SER A 16 12.01 4.60 24.60
C SER A 16 13.36 4.85 25.27
N GLY A 17 14.09 5.93 24.93
CA GLY A 17 15.42 6.23 25.51
C GLY A 17 16.54 5.24 25.17
N ARG A 18 16.34 4.34 24.20
CA ARG A 18 17.30 3.31 23.76
C ARG A 18 17.95 3.67 22.43
N SER A 19 19.10 3.07 22.14
CA SER A 19 19.66 3.08 20.79
C SER A 19 18.68 2.41 19.83
N PRO A 20 18.27 3.08 18.76
CA PRO A 20 17.37 2.50 17.78
C PRO A 20 17.97 1.24 17.16
N GLY A 21 17.13 0.29 16.81
CA GLY A 21 17.51 -0.96 16.16
C GLY A 21 17.79 -0.79 14.67
N ARG A 22 17.93 -1.92 13.99
CA ARG A 22 18.33 -1.99 12.59
C ARG A 22 17.32 -2.86 11.81
N VAL A 23 16.63 -2.27 10.83
CA VAL A 23 15.63 -2.96 10.01
C VAL A 23 16.02 -2.98 8.54
N LEU A 24 15.85 -4.13 7.89
CA LEU A 24 15.91 -4.27 6.44
C LEU A 24 14.52 -4.59 5.90
N TYR A 25 14.00 -3.71 5.05
CA TYR A 25 12.81 -3.99 4.26
C TYR A 25 13.21 -4.84 3.05
N VAL A 26 12.56 -5.98 2.85
CA VAL A 26 12.79 -6.91 1.74
C VAL A 26 11.57 -6.91 0.83
N GLY A 27 11.71 -6.38 -0.37
CA GLY A 27 10.65 -6.10 -1.31
C GLY A 27 10.11 -4.68 -1.19
N GLN A 28 9.34 -4.29 -2.20
CA GLN A 28 8.67 -3.00 -2.25
C GLN A 28 7.16 -3.20 -2.22
N SER A 29 6.48 -2.29 -1.52
CA SER A 29 5.05 -2.10 -1.61
C SER A 29 4.81 -0.68 -2.09
N TYR A 30 4.84 -0.46 -3.40
CA TYR A 30 4.86 0.87 -4.01
C TYR A 30 6.03 1.70 -3.45
N TYR A 31 5.72 2.80 -2.78
CA TYR A 31 6.64 3.72 -2.11
C TYR A 31 6.69 3.54 -0.58
N ASN A 32 5.84 2.68 -0.01
CA ASN A 32 5.61 2.62 1.44
C ASN A 32 6.90 2.35 2.22
N THR A 33 7.64 1.31 1.83
CA THR A 33 8.90 0.97 2.50
C THR A 33 9.96 2.05 2.34
N TRP A 34 9.96 2.76 1.20
CA TRP A 34 10.87 3.87 0.97
C TRP A 34 10.62 5.02 1.93
N TYR A 35 9.41 5.55 1.97
CA TYR A 35 9.09 6.68 2.86
C TYR A 35 9.18 6.31 4.33
N LEU A 36 8.69 5.12 4.70
CA LEU A 36 8.80 4.63 6.07
C LEU A 36 10.24 4.50 6.52
N SER A 37 11.12 3.94 5.70
CA SER A 37 12.54 3.81 6.03
C SER A 37 13.23 5.17 6.20
N ARG A 38 12.88 6.16 5.37
CA ARG A 38 13.45 7.52 5.50
C ARG A 38 13.03 8.17 6.82
N ALA A 39 11.74 8.13 7.14
CA ALA A 39 11.22 8.69 8.38
C ALA A 39 11.71 7.96 9.64
N LEU A 40 11.93 6.64 9.58
CA LEU A 40 12.58 5.90 10.67
C LEU A 40 14.04 6.33 10.89
N ARG A 41 14.76 6.68 9.83
CA ARG A 41 16.13 7.22 9.97
C ARG A 41 16.15 8.54 10.74
N GLU A 42 15.13 9.38 10.59
CA GLU A 42 14.98 10.62 11.37
C GLU A 42 14.80 10.34 12.88
N LEU A 43 14.25 9.17 13.22
CA LEU A 43 14.17 8.66 14.59
C LEU A 43 15.45 7.91 15.05
N GLY A 44 16.49 7.89 14.20
CA GLY A 44 17.77 7.26 14.48
C GLY A 44 17.89 5.78 14.12
N TRP A 45 16.88 5.15 13.53
CA TRP A 45 16.95 3.76 13.06
C TRP A 45 17.92 3.61 11.89
N LYS A 46 18.63 2.48 11.85
CA LYS A 46 19.20 2.02 10.59
C LYS A 46 18.10 1.30 9.82
N ALA A 47 17.52 1.94 8.82
CA ALA A 47 16.40 1.43 8.04
C ALA A 47 16.72 1.49 6.54
N ASP A 48 16.88 0.32 5.92
CA ASP A 48 17.29 0.20 4.53
C ASP A 48 16.27 -0.61 3.73
N VAL A 49 16.17 -0.33 2.42
CA VAL A 49 15.24 -1.00 1.50
C VAL A 49 16.02 -1.80 0.47
N LEU A 50 15.77 -3.10 0.44
CA LEU A 50 16.25 -4.04 -0.57
C LEU A 50 15.14 -4.28 -1.59
N ASN A 51 15.34 -3.84 -2.82
CA ASN A 51 14.47 -4.15 -3.94
C ASN A 51 14.93 -5.44 -4.64
N ILE A 52 14.02 -6.41 -4.70
CA ILE A 52 14.20 -7.69 -5.40
C ILE A 52 13.22 -7.86 -6.57
N ASP A 53 12.37 -6.86 -6.82
CA ASP A 53 11.34 -6.90 -7.85
C ASP A 53 11.94 -6.83 -9.26
N PRO A 54 11.26 -7.39 -10.27
CA PRO A 54 11.63 -7.24 -11.66
C PRO A 54 11.70 -5.77 -12.10
N VAL A 55 12.54 -5.48 -13.09
CA VAL A 55 12.73 -4.09 -13.60
C VAL A 55 11.48 -3.51 -14.19
N GLU A 56 10.67 -4.36 -14.79
CA GLU A 56 9.43 -4.01 -15.44
C GLU A 56 8.44 -3.35 -14.47
N HIS A 57 8.56 -3.66 -13.18
CA HIS A 57 7.74 -3.05 -12.13
C HIS A 57 8.22 -1.66 -11.70
N ASP A 58 9.46 -1.26 -12.04
CA ASP A 58 10.04 0.03 -11.62
C ASP A 58 9.28 1.22 -12.15
N GLN A 59 8.82 1.17 -13.40
CA GLN A 59 8.14 2.30 -14.02
C GLN A 59 6.86 2.68 -13.27
N MET A 60 6.17 1.70 -12.67
CA MET A 60 4.91 1.94 -11.99
C MET A 60 5.08 2.31 -10.51
N PHE A 61 6.05 1.71 -9.81
CA PHE A 61 6.07 1.73 -8.35
C PHE A 61 7.33 2.32 -7.72
N TYR A 62 8.32 2.67 -8.52
CA TYR A 62 9.63 3.07 -8.00
C TYR A 62 9.64 4.48 -7.43
N HIS A 63 10.05 4.60 -6.17
CA HIS A 63 10.36 5.87 -5.51
C HIS A 63 11.77 5.93 -4.92
N GLY A 64 12.38 4.79 -4.66
CA GLY A 64 13.75 4.69 -4.18
C GLY A 64 14.07 3.34 -3.54
N GLN A 65 15.35 3.06 -3.40
CA GLN A 65 15.89 1.86 -2.77
C GLN A 65 17.31 2.12 -2.30
N ASP A 66 17.77 1.38 -1.27
CA ASP A 66 19.18 1.42 -0.84
C ASP A 66 19.99 0.33 -1.53
N PHE A 67 19.39 -0.85 -1.70
CA PHE A 67 20.00 -1.99 -2.37
C PHE A 67 19.07 -2.55 -3.43
N ARG A 68 19.69 -3.08 -4.50
CA ARG A 68 18.97 -3.77 -5.55
C ARG A 68 19.70 -5.03 -5.98
N PHE A 69 18.99 -6.15 -5.93
CA PHE A 69 19.48 -7.40 -6.45
C PHE A 69 18.55 -7.96 -7.51
N ARG A 70 19.16 -8.43 -8.60
CA ARG A 70 18.47 -9.11 -9.68
C ARG A 70 19.14 -10.44 -9.92
N TYR A 71 18.35 -11.49 -9.89
CA TYR A 71 18.83 -12.76 -10.32
C TYR A 71 18.95 -12.80 -11.85
N LYS A 72 20.17 -12.81 -12.35
CA LYS A 72 20.45 -12.94 -13.79
C LYS A 72 21.37 -14.09 -14.12
N SER A 73 22.13 -14.58 -13.15
CA SER A 73 23.15 -15.61 -13.34
C SER A 73 23.60 -16.17 -12.00
N LYS A 74 24.37 -17.29 -12.04
CA LYS A 74 24.99 -17.88 -10.84
C LYS A 74 25.93 -16.90 -10.10
N ILE A 75 26.58 -15.97 -10.84
CA ILE A 75 27.44 -14.93 -10.24
C ILE A 75 26.60 -13.95 -9.44
N SER A 76 25.46 -13.54 -9.97
CA SER A 76 24.54 -12.64 -9.22
C SER A 76 23.96 -13.33 -7.99
N ALA A 77 23.73 -14.65 -8.02
CA ALA A 77 23.32 -15.45 -6.87
C ALA A 77 24.38 -15.44 -5.75
N LEU A 78 25.66 -15.56 -6.10
CA LEU A 78 26.75 -15.48 -5.13
C LEU A 78 26.79 -14.09 -4.45
N GLY A 79 26.63 -13.01 -5.24
CA GLY A 79 26.54 -11.65 -4.70
C GLY A 79 25.38 -11.50 -3.70
N HIS A 80 24.27 -12.13 -3.98
CA HIS A 80 23.09 -12.14 -3.10
C HIS A 80 23.34 -12.91 -1.79
N LEU A 81 24.00 -14.06 -1.87
CA LEU A 81 24.41 -14.83 -0.69
C LEU A 81 25.39 -14.06 0.19
N ILE A 82 26.36 -13.36 -0.42
CA ILE A 82 27.30 -12.50 0.31
C ILE A 82 26.53 -11.34 1.00
N PHE A 83 25.59 -10.74 0.30
CA PHE A 83 24.75 -9.70 0.91
C PHE A 83 23.90 -10.25 2.06
N TYR A 84 23.30 -11.43 1.90
CA TYR A 84 22.55 -12.11 2.94
C TYR A 84 23.42 -12.33 4.19
N ALA A 85 24.63 -12.88 4.02
CA ALA A 85 25.57 -13.07 5.13
C ALA A 85 25.92 -11.76 5.86
N LYS A 86 26.10 -10.66 5.11
CA LYS A 86 26.28 -9.32 5.70
C LYS A 86 25.02 -8.82 6.40
N ALA A 87 23.85 -9.08 5.83
CA ALA A 87 22.57 -8.66 6.40
C ALA A 87 22.30 -9.35 7.75
N LEU A 88 22.70 -10.61 7.94
CA LEU A 88 22.62 -11.31 9.22
C LEU A 88 23.33 -10.57 10.37
N GLN A 89 24.42 -9.87 10.07
CA GLN A 89 25.19 -9.11 11.06
C GLN A 89 24.68 -7.67 11.21
N ASN A 90 24.13 -7.10 10.17
CA ASN A 90 23.83 -5.68 10.07
C ASN A 90 22.40 -5.30 10.42
N TYR A 91 21.47 -6.26 10.52
CA TYR A 91 20.07 -5.99 10.82
C TYR A 91 19.55 -6.95 11.90
N ASP A 92 18.59 -6.44 12.66
CA ASP A 92 17.95 -7.15 13.76
C ASP A 92 16.52 -7.59 13.37
N ILE A 93 15.88 -6.79 12.49
CA ILE A 93 14.54 -6.99 11.99
C ILE A 93 14.60 -7.11 10.45
N PHE A 94 13.89 -8.09 9.92
CA PHE A 94 13.66 -8.25 8.49
C PHE A 94 12.16 -8.10 8.22
N HIS A 95 11.79 -7.02 7.55
CA HIS A 95 10.39 -6.73 7.23
C HIS A 95 10.11 -7.02 5.75
N PHE A 96 9.41 -8.11 5.51
CA PHE A 96 9.04 -8.55 4.18
C PHE A 96 7.72 -7.92 3.76
N THR A 97 7.63 -7.50 2.50
CA THR A 97 6.42 -6.95 1.91
C THR A 97 6.25 -7.44 0.47
N GLY A 98 5.03 -7.60 0.04
CA GLY A 98 4.70 -8.14 -1.28
C GLY A 98 3.92 -9.46 -1.20
N THR A 99 3.16 -9.75 -2.25
CA THR A 99 2.36 -10.98 -2.32
C THR A 99 3.28 -12.21 -2.28
N TRP A 100 3.04 -13.12 -1.32
CA TRP A 100 3.81 -14.33 -1.09
C TRP A 100 5.32 -14.13 -0.89
N ASN A 101 5.71 -12.96 -0.43
CA ASN A 101 7.11 -12.59 -0.28
C ASN A 101 7.63 -12.81 1.16
N LEU A 102 8.01 -14.05 1.49
CA LEU A 102 8.84 -14.41 2.64
C LEU A 102 10.04 -15.21 2.14
N ARG A 103 10.94 -14.51 1.44
CA ARG A 103 12.14 -15.10 0.85
C ARG A 103 13.23 -14.03 0.75
N PHE A 104 14.45 -14.43 0.94
CA PHE A 104 15.60 -13.55 0.78
C PHE A 104 16.53 -14.08 -0.34
N VAL A 105 16.93 -15.32 -0.24
CA VAL A 105 17.83 -16.00 -1.20
C VAL A 105 17.36 -17.40 -1.61
N SER A 106 16.32 -17.93 -1.01
CA SER A 106 15.89 -19.33 -1.21
C SER A 106 15.43 -19.67 -2.63
N ASP A 107 15.12 -18.68 -3.44
CA ASP A 107 14.61 -18.87 -4.81
C ASP A 107 15.69 -18.69 -5.90
N PHE A 108 16.93 -18.43 -5.53
CA PHE A 108 17.96 -18.08 -6.51
C PHE A 108 18.55 -19.24 -7.30
N ASP A 109 18.41 -20.44 -6.82
CA ASP A 109 18.89 -21.61 -7.55
C ASP A 109 18.02 -22.83 -7.24
N ASN A 110 17.36 -23.34 -8.28
CA ASN A 110 16.65 -24.63 -8.21
C ASN A 110 17.57 -25.78 -7.78
N SER A 111 18.89 -25.67 -7.94
CA SER A 111 19.87 -26.66 -7.50
C SER A 111 20.04 -26.66 -5.97
N LEU A 112 20.14 -25.49 -5.34
CA LEU A 112 20.21 -25.37 -3.87
C LEU A 112 18.85 -25.66 -3.22
N GLY A 113 17.76 -25.26 -3.83
CA GLY A 113 16.39 -25.52 -3.36
C GLY A 113 16.03 -27.01 -3.32
N ARG A 114 16.75 -27.89 -4.05
CA ARG A 114 16.59 -29.35 -3.96
C ARG A 114 17.29 -29.97 -2.74
N ILE A 115 18.27 -29.30 -2.17
CA ILE A 115 19.12 -29.80 -1.08
C ILE A 115 18.75 -29.17 0.26
N LEU A 116 18.37 -27.91 0.26
CA LEU A 116 18.05 -27.15 1.47
C LEU A 116 16.54 -27.16 1.75
N PRO A 117 16.13 -27.14 3.02
CA PRO A 117 14.73 -27.08 3.39
C PRO A 117 14.04 -25.83 2.83
N GLU A 118 12.76 -25.93 2.51
CA GLU A 118 11.96 -24.77 2.10
C GLU A 118 12.13 -23.60 3.09
N ARG A 119 12.36 -22.39 2.54
CA ARG A 119 12.57 -21.16 3.33
C ARG A 119 13.70 -21.26 4.36
N TRP A 120 14.75 -22.00 4.02
CA TRP A 120 15.91 -22.16 4.89
C TRP A 120 16.53 -20.84 5.32
N ASP A 121 16.53 -19.85 4.43
CA ASP A 121 17.02 -18.49 4.67
C ASP A 121 16.24 -17.80 5.79
N ILE A 122 14.91 -17.84 5.77
CA ILE A 122 14.07 -17.26 6.83
C ILE A 122 14.19 -18.05 8.12
N LYS A 123 14.23 -19.38 8.04
CA LYS A 123 14.43 -20.25 9.20
C LYS A 123 15.78 -19.99 9.88
N LEU A 124 16.83 -19.69 9.10
CA LEU A 124 18.13 -19.32 9.63
C LEU A 124 18.10 -17.96 10.32
N LEU A 125 17.42 -16.94 9.74
CA LEU A 125 17.20 -15.66 10.40
C LEU A 125 16.58 -15.85 11.79
N LYS A 126 15.50 -16.62 11.88
CA LYS A 126 14.84 -16.93 13.16
C LYS A 126 15.76 -17.65 14.14
N LYS A 127 16.50 -18.66 13.69
CA LYS A 127 17.46 -19.39 14.53
C LYS A 127 18.55 -18.49 15.11
N LEU A 128 18.90 -17.43 14.39
CA LEU A 128 19.86 -16.41 14.84
C LEU A 128 19.20 -15.28 15.67
N GLY A 129 17.97 -15.46 16.11
CA GLY A 129 17.25 -14.49 16.94
C GLY A 129 16.76 -13.23 16.20
N LYS A 130 16.78 -13.24 14.84
CA LYS A 130 16.27 -12.13 14.05
C LYS A 130 14.74 -12.13 14.04
N LYS A 131 14.15 -10.94 14.07
CA LYS A 131 12.68 -10.78 14.03
C LYS A 131 12.19 -10.70 12.59
N ILE A 132 11.15 -11.45 12.30
CA ILE A 132 10.52 -11.52 10.98
C ILE A 132 9.18 -10.80 11.03
N VAL A 133 9.09 -9.69 10.31
CA VAL A 133 7.84 -8.94 10.13
C VAL A 133 7.36 -9.12 8.70
N TYR A 134 6.05 -9.26 8.53
CA TYR A 134 5.45 -9.38 7.20
C TYR A 134 4.27 -8.42 7.04
N THR A 135 4.19 -7.76 5.88
CA THR A 135 3.03 -6.93 5.52
C THR A 135 2.34 -7.47 4.28
N ASN A 136 1.06 -7.76 4.44
CA ASN A 136 0.16 -8.10 3.35
C ASN A 136 -0.11 -6.88 2.45
N VAL A 137 -0.12 -7.11 1.14
CA VAL A 137 -0.35 -6.05 0.14
C VAL A 137 -1.53 -6.34 -0.79
N GLY A 138 -2.28 -7.42 -0.60
CA GLY A 138 -3.38 -7.77 -1.50
C GLY A 138 -4.37 -8.79 -0.94
N CYS A 139 -5.29 -9.24 -1.80
CA CYS A 139 -6.32 -10.20 -1.44
C CYS A 139 -5.82 -11.66 -1.33
N LEU A 140 -4.69 -11.98 -1.99
CA LEU A 140 -4.14 -13.35 -2.08
C LEU A 140 -3.21 -13.66 -0.90
N ASP A 141 -3.73 -13.64 0.33
CA ASP A 141 -2.86 -13.71 1.49
C ASP A 141 -3.47 -14.43 2.68
N GLY A 142 -3.43 -15.75 2.63
CA GLY A 142 -3.87 -16.61 3.72
C GLY A 142 -5.38 -16.75 3.85
N VAL A 143 -6.12 -16.35 2.82
CA VAL A 143 -7.59 -16.42 2.74
C VAL A 143 -8.00 -17.17 1.49
N SER A 144 -8.97 -18.07 1.60
CA SER A 144 -9.54 -18.74 0.44
C SER A 144 -10.35 -17.75 -0.42
N GLN A 145 -10.44 -18.03 -1.74
CA GLN A 145 -11.29 -17.25 -2.63
C GLN A 145 -12.76 -17.26 -2.17
N SER A 146 -13.25 -18.41 -1.69
CA SER A 146 -14.63 -18.54 -1.18
C SER A 146 -14.86 -17.69 0.08
N SER A 147 -13.91 -17.66 1.02
CA SER A 147 -14.00 -16.79 2.19
C SER A 147 -13.96 -15.32 1.80
N PHE A 148 -13.15 -14.97 0.80
CA PHE A 148 -13.06 -13.61 0.30
C PHE A 148 -14.30 -13.21 -0.51
N ALA A 149 -14.80 -14.11 -1.38
CA ALA A 149 -16.01 -13.90 -2.18
C ALA A 149 -17.29 -13.85 -1.36
N SER A 150 -17.29 -14.36 -0.10
CA SER A 150 -18.44 -14.29 0.79
C SER A 150 -18.79 -12.87 1.25
N TRP A 151 -18.02 -11.88 0.90
CA TRP A 151 -18.30 -10.48 1.19
C TRP A 151 -19.41 -9.95 0.27
N LEU A 152 -20.60 -9.78 0.83
CA LEU A 152 -21.79 -9.29 0.16
C LEU A 152 -21.89 -7.75 0.20
N PRO A 153 -22.73 -7.10 -0.62
CA PRO A 153 -23.64 -7.68 -1.62
C PRO A 153 -22.96 -8.08 -2.93
N GLU A 154 -21.84 -7.45 -3.33
CA GLU A 154 -21.09 -7.77 -4.53
C GLU A 154 -19.64 -8.10 -4.17
N SER A 155 -19.18 -9.23 -4.65
CA SER A 155 -17.78 -9.64 -4.45
C SER A 155 -16.90 -9.03 -5.52
N VAL A 156 -15.71 -8.55 -5.11
CA VAL A 156 -14.69 -8.16 -6.09
C VAL A 156 -14.26 -9.31 -6.99
N CYS A 157 -14.42 -10.56 -6.55
CA CYS A 157 -14.14 -11.75 -7.34
C CYS A 157 -15.04 -11.86 -8.58
N ASP A 158 -16.25 -11.29 -8.55
CA ASP A 158 -17.19 -11.33 -9.68
C ASP A 158 -16.81 -10.39 -10.83
N VAL A 159 -15.90 -9.45 -10.56
CA VAL A 159 -15.37 -8.48 -11.54
C VAL A 159 -13.85 -8.63 -11.73
N CYS A 160 -13.23 -9.64 -11.14
CA CYS A 160 -11.79 -9.87 -11.20
C CYS A 160 -11.42 -10.74 -12.39
N SER A 161 -10.61 -10.20 -13.30
CA SER A 161 -10.10 -10.93 -14.49
C SER A 161 -9.21 -12.13 -14.12
N TRP A 162 -8.70 -12.19 -12.89
CA TRP A 162 -7.81 -13.26 -12.42
C TRP A 162 -8.49 -14.30 -11.54
N ARG A 163 -9.82 -14.21 -11.36
CA ARG A 163 -10.57 -15.12 -10.49
C ARG A 163 -10.34 -16.59 -10.81
N ASP A 164 -10.34 -16.94 -12.09
CA ASP A 164 -10.25 -18.30 -12.58
C ASP A 164 -8.88 -18.64 -13.20
N VAL A 165 -7.84 -17.87 -12.82
CA VAL A 165 -6.45 -18.08 -13.22
C VAL A 165 -5.69 -18.76 -12.09
N PRO A 166 -5.48 -20.10 -12.09
CA PRO A 166 -4.91 -20.83 -10.95
C PRO A 166 -3.50 -20.41 -10.56
N SER A 167 -2.71 -19.90 -11.52
CA SER A 167 -1.35 -19.37 -11.24
C SER A 167 -1.37 -18.03 -10.51
N VAL A 168 -2.51 -17.33 -10.46
CA VAL A 168 -2.67 -16.04 -9.80
C VAL A 168 -3.60 -16.15 -8.60
N CYS A 169 -4.75 -16.82 -8.75
CA CYS A 169 -5.74 -16.96 -7.69
C CYS A 169 -6.11 -18.44 -7.51
N SER A 170 -5.66 -19.02 -6.37
CA SER A 170 -5.89 -20.41 -6.02
C SER A 170 -6.15 -20.54 -4.53
N ASN A 171 -7.23 -21.23 -4.16
CA ASN A 171 -7.52 -21.55 -2.76
C ASN A 171 -6.36 -22.31 -2.11
N GLU A 172 -5.86 -23.32 -2.80
CA GLU A 172 -4.77 -24.16 -2.29
C GLU A 172 -3.50 -23.35 -2.01
N LEU A 173 -3.05 -22.55 -2.99
CA LEU A 173 -1.86 -21.71 -2.84
C LEU A 173 -2.05 -20.64 -1.76
N ASN A 174 -3.20 -19.99 -1.70
CA ASN A 174 -3.47 -18.97 -0.69
C ASN A 174 -3.48 -19.53 0.72
N LEU A 175 -4.10 -20.69 0.94
CA LEU A 175 -4.15 -21.33 2.25
C LEU A 175 -2.80 -21.92 2.65
N ALA A 176 -2.08 -22.56 1.71
CA ALA A 176 -0.71 -23.02 1.94
C ALA A 176 0.21 -21.86 2.32
N TRP A 177 0.09 -20.74 1.63
CA TRP A 177 0.81 -19.52 1.96
C TRP A 177 0.48 -19.00 3.36
N GLY A 178 -0.80 -18.90 3.72
CA GLY A 178 -1.22 -18.46 5.04
C GLY A 178 -0.62 -19.31 6.17
N LYS A 179 -0.63 -20.63 6.00
CA LYS A 179 0.00 -21.58 6.93
C LYS A 179 1.51 -21.33 7.05
N LEU A 180 2.20 -21.21 5.93
CA LEU A 180 3.65 -20.96 5.90
C LEU A 180 4.00 -19.61 6.55
N ARG A 181 3.32 -18.55 6.17
CA ARG A 181 3.50 -17.19 6.71
C ARG A 181 3.34 -17.18 8.24
N ASN A 182 2.26 -17.77 8.76
CA ASN A 182 2.00 -17.83 10.19
C ASN A 182 3.05 -18.68 10.95
N SER A 183 3.73 -19.62 10.30
CA SER A 183 4.82 -20.38 10.91
C SER A 183 6.14 -19.60 11.01
N LEU A 184 6.32 -18.59 10.16
CA LEU A 184 7.59 -17.89 10.01
C LEU A 184 7.59 -16.48 10.60
N ALA A 185 6.50 -15.72 10.43
CA ALA A 185 6.45 -14.33 10.87
C ALA A 185 6.22 -14.21 12.40
N ASP A 186 6.95 -13.29 13.03
CA ASP A 186 6.80 -12.94 14.44
C ASP A 186 5.74 -11.86 14.65
N TYR A 187 5.59 -10.98 13.67
CA TYR A 187 4.58 -9.92 13.61
C TYR A 187 4.08 -9.74 12.17
N GLN A 188 2.79 -9.52 12.01
CA GLN A 188 2.19 -9.38 10.69
C GLN A 188 1.27 -8.16 10.63
N VAL A 189 1.36 -7.40 9.55
CA VAL A 189 0.48 -6.28 9.28
C VAL A 189 -0.49 -6.67 8.19
N MET A 190 -1.77 -6.56 8.45
CA MET A 190 -2.82 -6.78 7.47
C MET A 190 -3.47 -5.46 7.08
N TRP A 191 -3.80 -5.35 5.80
CA TRP A 191 -4.58 -4.24 5.27
C TRP A 191 -5.87 -4.70 4.59
N ALA A 192 -5.85 -5.89 4.03
CA ALA A 192 -6.96 -6.44 3.27
C ALA A 192 -8.19 -6.87 4.11
N GLY A 193 -8.09 -6.82 5.42
CA GLY A 193 -9.21 -6.83 6.35
C GLY A 193 -10.08 -8.07 6.43
N ASN A 194 -9.82 -9.12 5.64
CA ASN A 194 -10.57 -10.37 5.77
C ASN A 194 -9.98 -11.23 6.90
N ARG A 195 -10.61 -11.18 8.08
CA ARG A 195 -10.23 -11.93 9.27
C ARG A 195 -10.84 -13.34 9.25
N LYS A 196 -10.53 -14.11 8.20
CA LYS A 196 -10.93 -15.52 8.02
C LYS A 196 -9.72 -16.40 7.74
N ASP A 197 -9.92 -17.69 7.74
CA ASP A 197 -8.90 -18.71 7.48
C ASP A 197 -7.62 -18.46 8.31
N TYR A 198 -6.47 -18.32 7.68
CA TYR A 198 -5.20 -18.05 8.36
C TYR A 198 -5.03 -16.61 8.87
N ASN A 199 -5.98 -15.71 8.57
CA ASN A 199 -5.94 -14.32 8.99
C ASN A 199 -6.55 -14.07 10.37
N ILE A 200 -6.96 -15.11 11.08
CA ILE A 200 -7.37 -15.06 12.50
C ILE A 200 -6.19 -15.21 13.47
N ASP A 201 -4.97 -15.38 12.97
CA ASP A 201 -3.78 -15.52 13.83
C ASP A 201 -3.58 -14.26 14.70
N PRO A 202 -3.36 -14.42 16.02
CA PRO A 202 -3.25 -13.29 16.95
C PRO A 202 -2.02 -12.39 16.70
N ARG A 203 -1.05 -12.84 15.90
CA ARG A 203 0.11 -12.01 15.49
C ARG A 203 -0.16 -11.11 14.31
N ILE A 204 -1.41 -11.12 13.79
CA ILE A 204 -1.84 -10.26 12.70
C ILE A 204 -2.55 -9.03 13.28
N HIS A 205 -2.06 -7.85 12.96
CA HIS A 205 -2.51 -6.58 13.49
C HIS A 205 -2.89 -5.60 12.37
N GLU A 206 -3.77 -4.68 12.69
CA GLU A 206 -4.04 -3.52 11.84
C GLU A 206 -2.98 -2.44 12.11
N ALA A 207 -2.26 -2.06 11.07
CA ALA A 207 -1.32 -0.94 11.14
C ALA A 207 -1.37 -0.14 9.82
N PRO A 208 -2.44 0.64 9.61
CA PRO A 208 -2.64 1.41 8.38
C PRO A 208 -1.51 2.41 8.12
N GLN A 209 -0.76 2.79 9.15
CA GLN A 209 0.40 3.67 9.06
C GLN A 209 1.57 3.07 8.26
N PHE A 210 1.59 1.76 8.01
CA PHE A 210 2.57 1.17 7.09
C PHE A 210 2.44 1.75 5.68
N TYR A 211 1.22 2.04 5.27
CA TYR A 211 0.89 2.57 3.94
C TYR A 211 1.01 4.09 3.95
N CYS A 212 2.23 4.56 4.18
CA CYS A 212 2.54 5.98 4.38
C CYS A 212 3.09 6.65 3.13
N LEU A 213 2.96 7.95 3.13
CA LEU A 213 3.33 8.89 2.07
C LEU A 213 4.19 10.01 2.64
N ASP A 214 5.02 10.59 1.80
CA ASP A 214 5.69 11.86 2.09
C ASP A 214 4.71 13.03 1.84
N PRO A 215 4.32 13.78 2.88
CA PRO A 215 3.38 14.89 2.75
C PRO A 215 3.89 16.06 1.91
N GLN A 216 5.20 16.15 1.67
CA GLN A 216 5.80 17.18 0.83
C GLN A 216 5.70 16.78 -0.65
N VAL A 217 5.80 15.48 -0.94
CA VAL A 217 5.68 14.93 -2.30
C VAL A 217 4.23 14.93 -2.76
N TRP A 218 3.29 14.59 -1.86
CA TRP A 218 1.84 14.69 -2.09
C TRP A 218 1.28 15.87 -1.29
N SER A 219 1.52 17.08 -1.80
CA SER A 219 1.04 18.33 -1.19
C SER A 219 -0.13 18.93 -1.98
N PRO A 220 -1.15 19.50 -1.33
CA PRO A 220 -2.17 20.32 -2.01
C PRO A 220 -1.56 21.47 -2.79
N ASP A 221 -0.40 21.99 -2.34
CA ASP A 221 0.32 23.11 -2.96
C ASP A 221 1.34 22.65 -4.02
N LEU A 222 1.20 21.42 -4.52
CA LEU A 222 2.11 20.85 -5.50
C LEU A 222 2.14 21.67 -6.78
N LEU A 223 3.31 22.17 -7.15
CA LEU A 223 3.52 22.84 -8.45
C LEU A 223 3.41 21.80 -9.57
N ILE A 224 2.48 22.06 -10.50
CA ILE A 224 2.23 21.17 -11.63
C ILE A 224 3.05 21.66 -12.82
N PRO A 225 4.00 20.85 -13.33
CA PRO A 225 4.74 21.21 -14.53
C PRO A 225 3.81 21.37 -15.74
N SER A 226 4.11 22.32 -16.64
CA SER A 226 3.24 22.69 -17.75
C SER A 226 2.83 21.53 -18.66
N ASN A 227 3.70 20.53 -18.83
CA ASN A 227 3.42 19.33 -19.60
C ASN A 227 2.45 18.33 -18.94
N TYR A 228 2.02 18.58 -17.69
CA TYR A 228 1.01 17.80 -16.98
C TYR A 228 -0.31 18.56 -16.79
N LEU A 229 -0.38 19.83 -17.25
CA LEU A 229 -1.62 20.59 -17.16
C LEU A 229 -2.72 19.95 -18.04
N LEU A 230 -3.90 19.85 -17.48
CA LEU A 230 -5.06 19.27 -18.16
C LEU A 230 -5.76 20.35 -19.03
N PRO A 231 -6.19 20.01 -20.24
CA PRO A 231 -6.79 20.96 -21.16
C PRO A 231 -8.29 21.17 -20.92
N PHE A 232 -8.74 21.10 -19.65
CA PHE A 232 -10.15 21.27 -19.30
C PHE A 232 -10.43 22.72 -18.90
N PRO A 233 -11.63 23.27 -19.24
CA PRO A 233 -12.08 24.58 -18.77
C PRO A 233 -12.08 24.66 -17.22
N GLU A 234 -11.88 25.87 -16.68
CA GLU A 234 -11.82 26.08 -15.24
C GLU A 234 -13.13 25.71 -14.51
N ASP A 235 -14.27 25.94 -15.17
CA ASP A 235 -15.61 25.64 -14.64
C ASP A 235 -16.02 24.17 -14.76
N THR A 236 -15.12 23.32 -15.23
CA THR A 236 -15.35 21.87 -15.37
C THR A 236 -14.92 21.13 -14.11
N ILE A 237 -15.83 20.34 -13.55
CA ILE A 237 -15.55 19.44 -12.43
C ILE A 237 -14.76 18.23 -12.94
N LYS A 238 -13.57 18.02 -12.39
CA LYS A 238 -12.62 16.99 -12.83
C LYS A 238 -12.69 15.79 -11.89
N ILE A 239 -13.07 14.66 -12.43
CA ILE A 239 -13.18 13.39 -11.70
C ILE A 239 -12.00 12.52 -12.07
N TYR A 240 -11.10 12.26 -11.12
CA TYR A 240 -9.93 11.40 -11.36
C TYR A 240 -10.26 9.93 -11.12
N HIS A 241 -9.91 9.11 -12.10
CA HIS A 241 -9.97 7.65 -12.05
C HIS A 241 -8.73 7.05 -12.69
N SER A 242 -8.19 5.96 -12.13
CA SER A 242 -7.04 5.29 -12.72
C SER A 242 -7.06 3.78 -12.50
N VAL A 243 -6.53 3.05 -13.47
CA VAL A 243 -6.34 1.60 -13.42
C VAL A 243 -4.93 1.29 -13.92
N GLY A 244 -4.03 0.91 -13.01
CA GLY A 244 -2.72 0.41 -13.43
C GLY A 244 -2.85 -0.96 -14.10
N ASN A 245 -2.10 -1.23 -15.17
CA ASN A 245 -2.19 -2.45 -15.97
C ASN A 245 -3.63 -2.70 -16.46
N PHE A 246 -4.23 -1.71 -17.10
CA PHE A 246 -5.64 -1.72 -17.50
C PHE A 246 -6.03 -2.97 -18.29
N GLU A 247 -5.25 -3.32 -19.30
CA GLU A 247 -5.53 -4.48 -20.16
C GLU A 247 -5.58 -5.79 -19.39
N SER A 248 -4.61 -6.03 -18.51
CA SER A 248 -4.53 -7.28 -17.73
C SER A 248 -5.58 -7.38 -16.62
N ARG A 249 -6.11 -6.24 -16.18
CA ARG A 249 -7.10 -6.16 -15.08
C ARG A 249 -8.53 -6.01 -15.55
N THR A 250 -8.74 -5.80 -16.84
CA THR A 250 -10.07 -5.63 -17.43
C THR A 250 -10.43 -6.88 -18.20
N ASP A 251 -11.60 -7.44 -17.92
CA ASP A 251 -12.16 -8.55 -18.69
C ASP A 251 -12.49 -8.09 -20.10
N ALA A 252 -11.90 -8.72 -21.10
CA ALA A 252 -12.03 -8.31 -22.50
C ALA A 252 -13.44 -8.48 -23.06
N THR A 253 -14.24 -9.39 -22.47
CA THR A 253 -15.59 -9.70 -22.92
C THR A 253 -16.63 -8.77 -22.31
N THR A 254 -16.51 -8.53 -20.99
CA THR A 254 -17.50 -7.76 -20.23
C THR A 254 -17.07 -6.31 -19.97
N ASN A 255 -15.83 -5.95 -20.27
CA ASN A 255 -15.21 -4.67 -19.98
C ASN A 255 -15.26 -4.29 -18.47
N ARG A 256 -15.38 -5.30 -17.58
CA ARG A 256 -15.44 -5.11 -16.12
C ARG A 256 -14.06 -5.21 -15.53
N ASN A 257 -13.82 -4.44 -14.47
CA ASN A 257 -12.59 -4.50 -13.71
C ASN A 257 -12.83 -4.14 -12.24
N ILE A 258 -11.86 -4.52 -11.41
CA ILE A 258 -11.91 -4.28 -9.95
C ILE A 258 -11.93 -2.80 -9.55
N LYS A 259 -11.54 -1.90 -10.46
CA LYS A 259 -11.56 -0.44 -10.25
C LYS A 259 -12.90 0.19 -10.63
N SER A 260 -13.86 -0.60 -11.09
CA SER A 260 -15.24 -0.16 -11.40
C SER A 260 -15.35 0.85 -12.55
N THR A 261 -14.40 0.85 -13.50
CA THR A 261 -14.41 1.75 -14.66
C THR A 261 -15.72 1.65 -15.45
N HIS A 262 -16.24 0.43 -15.60
CA HIS A 262 -17.51 0.13 -16.29
C HIS A 262 -18.75 0.74 -15.59
N ILE A 263 -18.62 1.21 -14.35
CA ILE A 263 -19.67 1.92 -13.61
C ILE A 263 -19.46 3.43 -13.71
N TYR A 264 -18.22 3.90 -13.58
CA TYR A 264 -17.93 5.33 -13.59
C TYR A 264 -18.16 5.98 -14.95
N ILE A 265 -17.79 5.33 -16.05
CA ILE A 265 -18.00 5.90 -17.39
C ILE A 265 -19.50 6.21 -17.64
N PRO A 266 -20.44 5.25 -17.53
CA PRO A 266 -21.86 5.56 -17.71
C PRO A 266 -22.40 6.56 -16.70
N THR A 267 -21.87 6.56 -15.47
CA THR A 267 -22.27 7.53 -14.44
C THR A 267 -21.93 8.96 -14.84
N LEU A 268 -20.73 9.20 -15.37
CA LEU A 268 -20.33 10.52 -15.85
C LEU A 268 -21.11 10.93 -17.11
N GLU A 269 -21.33 10.03 -18.03
CA GLU A 269 -22.16 10.31 -19.24
C GLU A 269 -23.58 10.71 -18.87
N ARG A 270 -24.16 10.08 -17.85
CA ARG A 270 -25.47 10.49 -17.33
C ARG A 270 -25.44 11.90 -16.73
N LEU A 271 -24.43 12.25 -15.94
CA LEU A 271 -24.26 13.60 -15.39
C LEU A 271 -24.08 14.65 -16.48
N LYS A 272 -23.33 14.35 -17.55
CA LYS A 272 -23.20 15.22 -18.73
C LYS A 272 -24.53 15.43 -19.45
N ALA A 273 -25.31 14.37 -19.63
CA ALA A 273 -26.63 14.45 -20.24
C ALA A 273 -27.62 15.29 -19.41
N GLU A 274 -27.42 15.38 -18.10
CA GLU A 274 -28.20 16.25 -17.21
C GLU A 274 -27.68 17.71 -17.20
N GLY A 275 -26.67 18.04 -18.00
CA GLY A 275 -26.13 19.38 -18.15
C GLY A 275 -25.01 19.74 -17.17
N HIS A 276 -24.50 18.79 -16.39
CA HIS A 276 -23.36 19.03 -15.51
C HIS A 276 -22.05 19.09 -16.32
N LYS A 277 -21.23 20.10 -16.07
CA LYS A 277 -19.89 20.22 -16.66
C LYS A 277 -18.92 19.34 -15.89
N VAL A 278 -18.83 18.07 -16.26
CA VAL A 278 -17.94 17.09 -15.64
C VAL A 278 -17.04 16.44 -16.68
N GLU A 279 -15.78 16.21 -16.34
CA GLU A 279 -14.83 15.47 -17.19
C GLU A 279 -14.05 14.45 -16.36
N MET A 280 -13.74 13.30 -17.01
CA MET A 280 -12.93 12.25 -16.41
C MET A 280 -11.46 12.47 -16.71
N ILE A 281 -10.64 12.52 -15.68
CA ILE A 281 -9.21 12.36 -15.78
C ILE A 281 -8.94 10.85 -15.70
N PHE A 282 -8.72 10.20 -16.83
CA PHE A 282 -8.48 8.76 -16.90
C PHE A 282 -7.16 8.47 -17.60
N PHE A 283 -6.24 7.87 -16.88
CA PHE A 283 -4.95 7.46 -17.40
C PHE A 283 -4.64 6.01 -17.04
N ASN A 284 -4.07 5.32 -18.02
CA ASN A 284 -3.45 4.01 -17.86
C ASN A 284 -1.92 4.25 -17.85
N ASP A 285 -1.15 3.39 -17.29
CA ASP A 285 0.31 3.31 -17.47
C ASP A 285 1.14 4.59 -17.15
N VAL A 286 0.59 5.48 -16.33
CA VAL A 286 1.36 6.62 -15.81
C VAL A 286 2.23 6.15 -14.64
N PRO A 287 3.54 6.41 -14.65
CA PRO A 287 4.41 6.12 -13.53
C PRO A 287 3.89 6.73 -12.22
N ASN A 288 3.92 5.97 -11.12
CA ASN A 288 3.35 6.40 -9.85
C ASN A 288 3.93 7.74 -9.35
N ASN A 289 5.23 8.00 -9.61
CA ASN A 289 5.86 9.27 -9.26
C ASN A 289 5.40 10.47 -10.11
N LYS A 290 4.55 10.27 -11.12
CA LYS A 290 3.95 11.32 -11.98
C LYS A 290 2.44 11.45 -11.77
N VAL A 291 1.79 10.40 -11.30
CA VAL A 291 0.34 10.32 -11.09
C VAL A 291 -0.17 11.50 -10.24
N ARG A 292 0.59 11.93 -9.24
CA ARG A 292 0.22 13.04 -8.35
C ARG A 292 -0.09 14.35 -9.07
N TYR A 293 0.53 14.61 -10.22
CA TYR A 293 0.28 15.84 -10.99
C TYR A 293 -1.12 15.86 -11.59
N TYR A 294 -1.67 14.70 -11.92
CA TYR A 294 -3.04 14.57 -12.40
C TYR A 294 -4.05 14.54 -11.25
N GLN A 295 -3.75 13.78 -10.18
CA GLN A 295 -4.59 13.74 -8.98
C GLN A 295 -4.75 15.10 -8.33
N ALA A 296 -3.70 15.94 -8.31
CA ALA A 296 -3.74 17.28 -7.75
C ALA A 296 -4.70 18.23 -8.47
N GLN A 297 -4.98 17.98 -9.77
CA GLN A 297 -5.92 18.78 -10.55
C GLN A 297 -7.38 18.30 -10.44
N ALA A 298 -7.62 17.17 -9.79
CA ALA A 298 -8.97 16.62 -9.62
C ALA A 298 -9.78 17.40 -8.58
N ASP A 299 -11.09 17.45 -8.78
CA ASP A 299 -12.07 17.93 -7.79
C ASP A 299 -12.59 16.79 -6.92
N VAL A 300 -12.69 15.57 -7.48
CA VAL A 300 -13.08 14.34 -6.79
C VAL A 300 -12.24 13.19 -7.32
N VAL A 301 -11.87 12.27 -6.45
CA VAL A 301 -11.20 11.02 -6.83
C VAL A 301 -12.13 9.84 -6.59
N VAL A 302 -12.21 8.94 -7.56
CA VAL A 302 -13.05 7.75 -7.47
C VAL A 302 -12.20 6.47 -7.54
N ASP A 303 -12.54 5.47 -6.72
CA ASP A 303 -11.83 4.20 -6.67
C ASP A 303 -12.82 3.01 -6.63
N MET A 304 -12.43 1.87 -6.12
CA MET A 304 -13.14 0.60 -6.16
C MET A 304 -14.52 0.65 -5.49
N LEU A 305 -15.57 0.19 -6.18
CA LEU A 305 -16.94 0.13 -5.66
C LEU A 305 -17.36 -1.26 -5.17
N THR A 306 -16.51 -2.27 -5.30
CA THR A 306 -16.83 -3.67 -4.94
C THR A 306 -15.76 -4.33 -4.07
N PHE A 307 -14.59 -3.73 -3.92
CA PHE A 307 -13.47 -4.31 -3.20
C PHE A 307 -13.70 -4.32 -1.68
N GLY A 308 -14.24 -3.25 -1.14
CA GLY A 308 -14.62 -3.15 0.26
C GLY A 308 -13.58 -2.49 1.18
N TRP A 309 -12.45 -2.10 0.65
CA TRP A 309 -11.45 -1.21 1.28
C TRP A 309 -10.71 -0.43 0.19
N TYR A 310 -9.71 0.37 0.56
CA TYR A 310 -9.05 1.27 -0.36
C TYR A 310 -7.55 1.03 -0.52
N GLY A 311 -7.01 1.41 -1.69
CA GLY A 311 -5.61 1.24 -2.06
C GLY A 311 -4.78 2.53 -2.03
N ALA A 312 -3.65 2.51 -2.75
CA ALA A 312 -2.70 3.62 -2.86
C ALA A 312 -3.37 4.90 -3.39
N ASN A 313 -4.14 4.78 -4.47
CA ASN A 313 -4.81 5.90 -5.12
C ASN A 313 -5.64 6.77 -4.16
N VAL A 314 -6.36 6.14 -3.24
CA VAL A 314 -7.19 6.83 -2.23
C VAL A 314 -6.33 7.55 -1.20
N ARG A 315 -5.26 6.93 -0.71
CA ARG A 315 -4.34 7.57 0.24
C ARG A 315 -3.62 8.76 -0.37
N GLU A 316 -3.19 8.63 -1.62
CA GLU A 316 -2.58 9.69 -2.42
C GLU A 316 -3.54 10.87 -2.56
N ALA A 317 -4.78 10.61 -2.94
CA ALA A 317 -5.82 11.61 -3.09
C ALA A 317 -6.13 12.32 -1.76
N MET A 318 -6.30 11.58 -0.67
CA MET A 318 -6.51 12.18 0.65
C MET A 318 -5.32 13.03 1.07
N MET A 319 -4.09 12.61 0.79
CA MET A 319 -2.88 13.37 1.10
C MET A 319 -2.81 14.67 0.27
N LEU A 320 -3.37 14.69 -0.94
CA LEU A 320 -3.55 15.88 -1.78
C LEU A 320 -4.78 16.72 -1.38
N GLY A 321 -5.49 16.35 -0.32
CA GLY A 321 -6.68 17.10 0.14
C GLY A 321 -7.88 16.93 -0.79
N LYS A 322 -8.05 15.78 -1.44
CA LYS A 322 -9.17 15.54 -2.36
C LYS A 322 -10.27 14.70 -1.70
N PRO A 323 -11.56 15.02 -1.97
CA PRO A 323 -12.66 14.12 -1.66
C PRO A 323 -12.49 12.79 -2.40
N VAL A 324 -12.80 11.69 -1.72
CA VAL A 324 -12.68 10.35 -2.30
C VAL A 324 -13.98 9.58 -2.18
N ILE A 325 -14.38 8.91 -3.27
CA ILE A 325 -15.46 7.93 -3.29
C ILE A 325 -14.83 6.54 -3.44
N CYS A 326 -15.12 5.65 -2.49
CA CYS A 326 -14.70 4.25 -2.52
C CYS A 326 -15.66 3.42 -1.67
N PHE A 327 -15.93 2.17 -2.05
CA PHE A 327 -16.77 1.31 -1.22
C PHE A 327 -15.99 0.78 -0.01
N LEU A 328 -16.53 1.01 1.18
CA LEU A 328 -16.00 0.50 2.45
C LEU A 328 -16.99 -0.50 3.03
N ARG A 329 -16.56 -1.77 3.16
CA ARG A 329 -17.40 -2.82 3.74
C ARG A 329 -17.55 -2.65 5.25
N PRO A 330 -18.75 -2.85 5.80
CA PRO A 330 -18.96 -2.81 7.24
C PRO A 330 -18.04 -3.77 7.98
N GLU A 331 -17.90 -5.01 7.51
CA GLU A 331 -17.05 -6.03 8.16
C GLU A 331 -15.57 -5.65 8.19
N TRP A 332 -15.08 -4.96 7.16
CA TRP A 332 -13.72 -4.41 7.14
C TRP A 332 -13.57 -3.30 8.19
N GLN A 333 -14.53 -2.39 8.25
CA GLN A 333 -14.54 -1.31 9.24
C GLN A 333 -14.61 -1.88 10.68
N ASP A 334 -15.44 -2.89 10.91
CA ASP A 334 -15.58 -3.54 12.21
C ASP A 334 -14.31 -4.27 12.65
N ASN A 335 -13.59 -4.89 11.71
CA ASN A 335 -12.31 -5.52 12.01
C ASN A 335 -11.27 -4.48 12.46
N ILE A 336 -11.16 -3.35 11.76
CA ILE A 336 -10.22 -2.29 12.14
C ILE A 336 -10.66 -1.61 13.44
N ARG A 337 -11.96 -1.37 13.62
CA ARG A 337 -12.50 -0.71 14.82
C ARG A 337 -12.18 -1.46 16.11
N ARG A 338 -11.98 -2.78 16.05
CA ARG A 338 -11.57 -3.57 17.22
C ARG A 338 -10.18 -3.20 17.74
N GLU A 339 -9.27 -2.78 16.88
CA GLU A 339 -7.90 -2.43 17.23
C GLU A 339 -7.68 -0.91 17.24
N ILE A 340 -8.32 -0.19 16.32
CA ILE A 340 -8.11 1.24 16.09
C ILE A 340 -9.46 1.93 15.77
N PRO A 341 -10.34 2.13 16.78
CA PRO A 341 -11.67 2.73 16.55
C PRO A 341 -11.59 4.13 15.93
N GLU A 342 -10.66 4.97 16.36
CA GLU A 342 -10.50 6.35 15.89
C GLU A 342 -10.21 6.41 14.39
N TYR A 343 -9.51 5.41 13.86
CA TYR A 343 -9.21 5.34 12.43
C TYR A 343 -10.49 5.28 11.58
N VAL A 344 -11.47 4.50 12.01
CA VAL A 344 -12.73 4.33 11.29
C VAL A 344 -13.64 5.55 11.50
N ASP A 345 -13.67 6.07 12.72
CA ASP A 345 -14.59 7.16 13.09
C ASP A 345 -14.17 8.52 12.47
N GLU A 346 -12.88 8.71 12.25
CA GLU A 346 -12.34 9.93 11.61
C GLU A 346 -12.30 9.84 10.08
N MET A 347 -12.55 8.68 9.49
CA MET A 347 -12.35 8.45 8.05
C MET A 347 -13.27 9.30 7.18
N PRO A 348 -12.72 10.14 6.28
CA PRO A 348 -13.50 11.07 5.47
C PRO A 348 -14.00 10.49 4.15
N ILE A 349 -13.68 9.22 3.85
CA ILE A 349 -14.03 8.56 2.58
C ILE A 349 -15.55 8.44 2.47
N ILE A 350 -16.09 8.84 1.34
CA ILE A 350 -17.51 8.67 1.04
C ILE A 350 -17.71 7.25 0.48
N SER A 351 -18.35 6.39 1.29
CA SER A 351 -18.65 5.03 0.86
C SER A 351 -19.80 5.00 -0.13
N ALA A 352 -19.58 4.37 -1.28
CA ALA A 352 -20.61 4.16 -2.30
C ALA A 352 -20.48 2.77 -2.95
N THR A 353 -21.62 2.22 -3.35
CA THR A 353 -21.73 0.98 -4.15
C THR A 353 -22.01 1.31 -5.61
N PRO A 354 -21.96 0.34 -6.54
CA PRO A 354 -22.40 0.54 -7.92
C PRO A 354 -23.80 1.14 -8.05
N HIS A 355 -24.69 0.87 -7.09
CA HIS A 355 -26.08 1.34 -7.11
C HIS A 355 -26.26 2.76 -6.54
N THR A 356 -25.35 3.21 -5.67
CA THR A 356 -25.48 4.52 -4.98
C THR A 356 -24.52 5.58 -5.51
N VAL A 357 -23.50 5.20 -6.26
CA VAL A 357 -22.42 6.10 -6.68
C VAL A 357 -22.90 7.29 -7.52
N TYR A 358 -23.94 7.10 -8.33
CA TYR A 358 -24.51 8.19 -9.14
C TYR A 358 -24.99 9.34 -8.25
N GLU A 359 -25.83 9.07 -7.25
CA GLU A 359 -26.37 10.10 -6.36
C GLU A 359 -25.25 10.74 -5.49
N VAL A 360 -24.31 9.93 -5.04
CA VAL A 360 -23.15 10.42 -4.28
C VAL A 360 -22.30 11.37 -5.12
N LEU A 361 -22.01 10.98 -6.36
CA LEU A 361 -21.19 11.80 -7.26
C LEU A 361 -21.92 13.07 -7.69
N LYS A 362 -23.23 12.98 -7.99
CA LYS A 362 -24.09 14.13 -8.31
C LYS A 362 -24.11 15.17 -7.19
N ASP A 363 -24.27 14.70 -5.95
CA ASP A 363 -24.21 15.57 -4.78
C ASP A 363 -22.88 16.31 -4.66
N LEU A 364 -21.75 15.61 -4.86
CA LEU A 364 -20.44 16.26 -4.85
C LEU A 364 -20.24 17.22 -6.03
N VAL A 365 -20.76 16.91 -7.21
CA VAL A 365 -20.70 17.81 -8.37
C VAL A 365 -21.43 19.12 -8.09
N GLN A 366 -22.60 19.04 -7.45
CA GLN A 366 -23.46 20.21 -7.16
C GLN A 366 -23.01 21.04 -5.95
N ASN A 367 -22.20 20.47 -5.03
CA ASN A 367 -21.88 21.09 -3.75
C ASN A 367 -20.37 21.38 -3.59
N PRO A 368 -19.86 22.52 -4.09
CA PRO A 368 -18.43 22.87 -3.99
C PRO A 368 -17.94 23.00 -2.54
N GLU A 369 -18.75 23.56 -1.64
CA GLU A 369 -18.36 23.70 -0.23
C GLU A 369 -18.22 22.33 0.46
N LYS A 370 -19.07 21.37 0.10
CA LYS A 370 -18.96 20.00 0.59
C LYS A 370 -17.67 19.34 0.10
N ARG A 371 -17.31 19.52 -1.18
CA ARG A 371 -16.03 19.03 -1.71
C ARG A 371 -14.84 19.60 -0.94
N LYS A 372 -14.86 20.92 -0.70
CA LYS A 372 -13.79 21.62 0.03
C LYS A 372 -13.64 21.11 1.46
N GLU A 373 -14.73 20.95 2.18
CA GLU A 373 -14.72 20.49 3.57
C GLU A 373 -14.25 19.03 3.66
N ILE A 374 -14.73 18.13 2.79
CA ILE A 374 -14.28 16.74 2.76
C ILE A 374 -12.80 16.67 2.37
N GLY A 375 -12.36 17.49 1.41
CA GLY A 375 -10.95 17.56 1.01
C GLY A 375 -10.03 17.99 2.17
N ARG A 376 -10.46 18.99 2.97
CA ARG A 376 -9.74 19.41 4.18
C ARG A 376 -9.61 18.26 5.19
N ARG A 377 -10.72 17.58 5.49
CA ARG A 377 -10.74 16.41 6.38
C ARG A 377 -9.89 15.25 5.84
N SER A 378 -9.90 15.05 4.52
CA SER A 378 -9.05 14.05 3.85
C SER A 378 -7.57 14.31 4.11
N ARG A 379 -7.13 15.55 3.99
CA ARG A 379 -5.74 15.94 4.28
C ARG A 379 -5.37 15.71 5.76
N GLU A 380 -6.22 16.14 6.67
CA GLU A 380 -6.00 15.97 8.12
C GLU A 380 -5.90 14.49 8.49
N PHE A 381 -6.81 13.67 7.99
CA PHE A 381 -6.78 12.22 8.19
C PHE A 381 -5.51 11.59 7.61
N ALA A 382 -5.14 11.94 6.38
CA ALA A 382 -3.95 11.40 5.75
C ALA A 382 -2.66 11.80 6.49
N LEU A 383 -2.57 13.03 6.98
CA LEU A 383 -1.43 13.47 7.80
C LEU A 383 -1.32 12.68 9.11
N LYS A 384 -2.45 12.44 9.78
CA LYS A 384 -2.50 11.71 11.04
C LYS A 384 -2.17 10.23 10.90
N TRP A 385 -2.69 9.58 9.84
CA TRP A 385 -2.68 8.12 9.70
C TRP A 385 -1.77 7.59 8.59
N HIS A 386 -1.47 8.39 7.58
CA HIS A 386 -0.75 7.99 6.39
C HIS A 386 0.47 8.86 6.06
N SER A 387 0.91 9.74 6.95
CA SER A 387 2.20 10.40 6.74
C SER A 387 3.37 9.47 7.06
N ALA A 388 4.52 9.71 6.46
CA ALA A 388 5.74 8.97 6.72
C ALA A 388 6.14 9.06 8.20
N GLU A 389 5.94 10.20 8.83
CA GLU A 389 6.18 10.45 10.25
C GLU A 389 5.23 9.65 11.15
N ALA A 390 3.94 9.54 10.78
CA ALA A 390 2.99 8.69 11.50
C ALA A 390 3.37 7.22 11.38
N GLY A 391 3.81 6.79 10.19
CA GLY A 391 4.36 5.47 9.94
C GLY A 391 5.58 5.20 10.83
N ALA A 392 6.53 6.11 10.84
CA ALA A 392 7.76 5.97 11.63
C ALA A 392 7.47 5.85 13.13
N ARG A 393 6.60 6.68 13.70
CA ARG A 393 6.22 6.58 15.12
C ARG A 393 5.57 5.25 15.47
N LYS A 394 4.66 4.75 14.61
CA LYS A 394 4.00 3.46 14.83
C LYS A 394 4.98 2.30 14.76
N PHE A 395 5.86 2.30 13.75
CA PHE A 395 6.82 1.20 13.57
C PHE A 395 8.02 1.29 14.50
N ASP A 396 8.42 2.47 14.98
CA ASP A 396 9.35 2.62 16.09
C ASP A 396 8.83 1.87 17.34
N GLN A 397 7.55 2.06 17.69
CA GLN A 397 6.91 1.34 18.78
C GLN A 397 6.91 -0.18 18.55
N ILE A 398 6.37 -0.65 17.41
CA ILE A 398 6.26 -2.08 17.08
C ILE A 398 7.63 -2.76 17.11
N TYR A 399 8.61 -2.17 16.45
CA TYR A 399 9.94 -2.75 16.37
C TYR A 399 10.67 -2.75 17.71
N SER A 400 10.50 -1.71 18.51
CA SER A 400 11.05 -1.64 19.86
C SER A 400 10.46 -2.72 20.76
N GLU A 401 9.16 -2.95 20.72
CA GLU A 401 8.49 -4.02 21.44
C GLU A 401 8.98 -5.41 21.00
N LEU A 402 9.12 -5.64 19.68
CA LEU A 402 9.64 -6.92 19.16
C LEU A 402 11.06 -7.22 19.59
N LEU A 403 11.92 -6.20 19.69
CA LEU A 403 13.31 -6.38 20.15
C LEU A 403 13.40 -6.56 21.66
N ASN A 404 12.45 -6.02 22.43
CA ASN A 404 12.41 -6.15 23.88
C ASN A 404 11.87 -7.51 24.34
N ASN A 405 10.97 -8.13 23.58
CA ASN A 405 10.35 -9.42 23.91
C ASN A 405 11.27 -10.63 23.59
N ASN A 406 12.57 -10.48 23.80
CA ASN A 406 13.58 -11.55 23.67
C ASN A 406 13.85 -12.29 25.00
N HIS A 407 12.85 -12.32 25.92
CA HIS A 407 12.94 -13.07 27.18
C HIS A 407 12.02 -14.27 27.21
#